data_56ddd6d355329dc5df2dbd6fd6ab1ef6
#
_entry.id   56ddd6d355329dc5df2dbd6fd6ab1ef6
#
_cell.length_a   1.000
_cell.length_b   1.000
_cell.length_c   1.000
_cell.angle_alpha   90.00
_cell.angle_beta   90.00
_cell.angle_gamma   90.00
#
_symmetry.space_group_name_H-M   'P 1'
#
loop_
_entity.id
_entity.type
_entity.pdbx_description
1 polymer ?
#
loop_
_entity_poly.entity_id
_entity_poly.type
_entity_poly.pdbx_seq_one_letter_code
_entity_poly.pdbx_strand_id
1 'polypeptide(L)'
;MKKIDFYFDFASPNAYLSHKVIQKIKKNLGVEVNYIPVLLGGIFKATNNKPPMEQFFGVKNKNEYQNLEMQRFIERHELNDFKMNPHFPVISLQIIRGAIAAEMDGYLEDYIDKVLVHMWDCLLYTSPSPRDGRE
;
A
#
# COMPACT_ATOMS: atom_id res chain seq x y z
N MET A 1 23.07 -0.02 -13.56
CA MET A 1 21.61 0.15 -13.47
C MET A 1 21.23 0.51 -12.06
N LYS A 2 20.37 1.51 -11.91
CA LYS A 2 19.90 1.91 -10.58
C LYS A 2 18.79 0.96 -10.10
N LYS A 3 18.80 0.68 -8.80
CA LYS A 3 17.81 -0.18 -8.17
C LYS A 3 17.09 0.61 -7.09
N ILE A 4 15.81 0.31 -6.91
CA ILE A 4 14.97 0.90 -5.87
C ILE A 4 14.41 -0.26 -5.04
N ASP A 5 14.59 -0.19 -3.73
CA ASP A 5 13.91 -1.10 -2.80
C ASP A 5 12.64 -0.42 -2.32
N PHE A 6 11.51 -1.02 -2.64
CA PHE A 6 10.21 -0.49 -2.26
C PHE A 6 9.59 -1.37 -1.19
N TYR A 7 9.65 -0.89 0.04
CA TYR A 7 9.03 -1.53 1.19
C TYR A 7 7.57 -1.09 1.25
N PHE A 8 6.65 -2.03 1.26
CA PHE A 8 5.23 -1.68 1.16
C PHE A 8 4.35 -2.61 1.99
N ASP A 9 3.18 -2.08 2.33
CA ASP A 9 2.08 -2.84 2.93
C ASP A 9 0.82 -2.55 2.13
N PHE A 10 0.09 -3.58 1.74
CA PHE A 10 -1.14 -3.44 0.95
C PHE A 10 -2.21 -2.60 1.65
N ALA A 11 -2.18 -2.55 2.99
CA ALA A 11 -3.13 -1.77 3.78
C ALA A 11 -2.85 -0.27 3.75
N SER A 12 -1.79 0.17 3.09
CA SER A 12 -1.44 1.58 2.98
C SER A 12 -1.96 2.17 1.67
N PRO A 13 -2.80 3.22 1.70
CA PRO A 13 -3.20 3.91 0.47
C PRO A 13 -2.01 4.53 -0.24
N ASN A 14 -1.00 4.97 0.51
CA ASN A 14 0.23 5.51 -0.07
C ASN A 14 1.00 4.47 -0.86
N ALA A 15 0.91 3.19 -0.47
CA ALA A 15 1.55 2.11 -1.21
C ALA A 15 0.94 1.97 -2.61
N TYR A 16 -0.38 2.05 -2.73
CA TYR A 16 -1.04 2.04 -4.03
C TYR A 16 -0.61 3.20 -4.91
N LEU A 17 -0.65 4.42 -4.35
CA LEU A 17 -0.31 5.62 -5.10
C LEU A 17 1.16 5.59 -5.55
N SER A 18 2.06 5.18 -4.66
CA SER A 18 3.48 5.04 -4.98
C SER A 18 3.72 3.97 -6.03
N HIS A 19 3.05 2.85 -5.92
CA HIS A 19 3.18 1.74 -6.88
C HIS A 19 2.82 2.19 -8.29
N LYS A 20 1.75 2.96 -8.46
CA LYS A 20 1.33 3.46 -9.77
C LYS A 20 2.40 4.36 -10.39
N VAL A 21 3.02 5.23 -9.60
CA VAL A 21 4.09 6.11 -10.08
C VAL A 21 5.37 5.31 -10.33
N ILE A 22 5.71 4.36 -9.46
CA ILE A 22 6.88 3.49 -9.62
C ILE A 22 6.81 2.71 -10.94
N GLN A 23 5.64 2.23 -11.30
CA GLN A 23 5.46 1.52 -12.58
C GLN A 23 5.80 2.42 -13.77
N LYS A 24 5.40 3.70 -13.71
CA LYS A 24 5.74 4.68 -14.75
C LYS A 24 7.25 4.96 -14.80
N ILE A 25 7.86 5.13 -13.64
CA ILE A 25 9.31 5.35 -13.52
C ILE A 25 10.09 4.17 -14.07
N LYS A 26 9.69 2.97 -13.70
CA LYS A 26 10.31 1.72 -14.16
C LYS A 26 10.28 1.65 -15.69
N LYS A 27 9.14 1.95 -16.29
CA LYS A 27 8.96 1.92 -17.73
C LYS A 27 9.78 3.00 -18.44
N ASN A 28 9.79 4.22 -17.90
CA ASN A 28 10.39 5.38 -18.57
C ASN A 28 11.90 5.48 -18.39
N LEU A 29 12.41 5.05 -17.24
CA LEU A 29 13.82 5.21 -16.89
C LEU A 29 14.59 3.89 -16.83
N GLY A 30 13.93 2.76 -17.00
CA GLY A 30 14.59 1.45 -16.99
C GLY A 30 15.20 1.09 -15.65
N VAL A 31 14.67 1.62 -14.55
CA VAL A 31 15.17 1.25 -13.21
C VAL A 31 14.61 -0.09 -12.78
N GLU A 32 15.39 -0.83 -12.01
CA GLU A 32 14.95 -2.07 -11.40
C GLU A 32 14.30 -1.77 -10.05
N VAL A 33 13.16 -2.37 -9.80
CA VAL A 33 12.44 -2.18 -8.53
C VAL A 33 12.32 -3.52 -7.82
N ASN A 34 12.80 -3.54 -6.59
CA ASN A 34 12.68 -4.70 -5.72
C ASN A 34 11.55 -4.46 -4.72
N TYR A 35 10.47 -5.22 -4.86
CA TYR A 35 9.30 -5.08 -3.99
C TYR A 35 9.49 -5.93 -2.74
N ILE A 36 9.42 -5.28 -1.56
CA ILE A 36 9.64 -5.94 -0.28
C ILE A 36 8.38 -5.78 0.58
N PRO A 37 7.54 -6.83 0.67
CA PRO A 37 6.34 -6.75 1.52
C PRO A 37 6.71 -6.72 2.99
N VAL A 38 6.06 -5.81 3.72
CA VAL A 38 6.25 -5.67 5.16
C VAL A 38 4.90 -5.54 5.85
N LEU A 39 4.82 -6.03 7.08
CA LEU A 39 3.63 -5.82 7.91
C LEU A 39 3.84 -4.56 8.74
N LEU A 40 3.30 -3.45 8.26
CA LEU A 40 3.55 -2.14 8.85
C LEU A 40 3.08 -2.03 10.30
N GLY A 41 1.90 -2.58 10.60
CA GLY A 41 1.41 -2.62 11.99
C GLY A 41 2.34 -3.37 12.93
N GLY A 42 2.96 -4.44 12.45
CA GLY A 42 3.96 -5.17 13.22
C GLY A 42 5.23 -4.36 13.45
N ILE A 43 5.64 -3.58 12.45
CA ILE A 43 6.80 -2.69 12.58
C ILE A 43 6.52 -1.60 13.61
N PHE A 44 5.36 -0.96 13.58
CA PHE A 44 4.99 0.04 14.56
C PHE A 44 5.05 -0.54 15.98
N LYS A 45 4.49 -1.72 16.16
CA LYS A 45 4.50 -2.38 17.46
C LYS A 45 5.92 -2.69 17.94
N ALA A 46 6.75 -3.24 17.07
CA ALA A 46 8.11 -3.63 17.38
C ALA A 46 9.02 -2.44 17.70
N THR A 47 8.73 -1.27 17.13
CA THR A 47 9.52 -0.05 17.31
C THR A 47 8.90 0.94 18.31
N ASN A 48 7.82 0.54 18.96
CA ASN A 48 7.08 1.40 19.89
C ASN A 48 6.58 2.68 19.23
N ASN A 49 6.12 2.57 18.00
CA ASN A 49 5.53 3.65 17.22
C ASN A 49 4.04 3.41 17.00
N LYS A 50 3.37 4.41 16.47
CA LYS A 50 1.95 4.34 16.14
C LYS A 50 1.75 4.72 14.67
N PRO A 51 0.65 4.29 14.03
CA PRO A 51 0.31 4.78 12.70
C PRO A 51 0.24 6.31 12.68
N PRO A 52 0.66 6.96 11.59
CA PRO A 52 0.72 8.43 11.53
C PRO A 52 -0.61 9.12 11.86
N MET A 53 -1.74 8.56 11.43
CA MET A 53 -3.05 9.13 11.72
C MET A 53 -3.30 9.20 13.23
N GLU A 54 -2.95 8.17 13.96
CA GLU A 54 -3.06 8.10 15.41
C GLU A 54 -2.04 9.01 16.10
N GLN A 55 -0.80 8.94 15.64
CA GLN A 55 0.29 9.70 16.24
C GLN A 55 0.10 11.20 16.14
N PHE A 56 -0.47 11.66 15.03
CA PHE A 56 -0.66 13.09 14.77
C PHE A 56 -2.08 13.56 15.03
N PHE A 57 -2.90 12.76 15.68
CA PHE A 57 -4.30 13.09 15.93
C PHE A 57 -4.46 14.42 16.67
N GLY A 58 -3.62 14.71 17.66
CA GLY A 58 -3.69 15.95 18.42
C GLY A 58 -2.93 17.12 17.81
N VAL A 59 -2.29 16.95 16.67
CA VAL A 59 -1.53 18.02 16.01
C VAL A 59 -2.45 18.78 15.08
N LYS A 60 -2.63 20.08 15.36
CA LYS A 60 -3.53 20.94 14.59
C LYS A 60 -3.17 20.94 13.10
N ASN A 61 -4.16 20.70 12.27
CA ASN A 61 -4.07 20.73 10.80
C ASN A 61 -3.14 19.67 10.18
N LYS A 62 -2.55 18.78 10.96
CA LYS A 62 -1.61 17.79 10.40
C LYS A 62 -2.30 16.77 9.50
N ASN A 63 -3.39 16.19 9.98
CA ASN A 63 -4.14 15.21 9.20
C ASN A 63 -4.84 15.82 7.99
N GLU A 64 -5.36 17.03 8.15
CA GLU A 64 -5.99 17.79 7.05
C GLU A 64 -4.97 18.09 5.96
N TYR A 65 -3.75 18.45 6.34
CA TYR A 65 -2.68 18.69 5.39
C TYR A 65 -2.27 17.41 4.66
N GLN A 66 -2.18 16.29 5.38
CA GLN A 66 -1.88 14.99 4.76
C GLN A 66 -2.92 14.63 3.69
N ASN A 67 -4.19 14.86 3.98
CA ASN A 67 -5.26 14.60 3.02
C ASN A 67 -5.14 15.51 1.79
N LEU A 68 -4.79 16.78 2.00
CA LEU A 68 -4.57 17.73 0.91
C LEU A 68 -3.39 17.31 0.03
N GLU A 69 -2.30 16.87 0.63
CA GLU A 69 -1.13 16.41 -0.11
C GLU A 69 -1.43 15.15 -0.91
N MET A 70 -2.21 14.23 -0.34
CA MET A 70 -2.65 13.03 -1.06
C MET A 70 -3.49 13.42 -2.29
N GLN A 71 -4.41 14.37 -2.12
CA GLN A 71 -5.25 14.84 -3.22
C GLN A 71 -4.42 15.49 -4.32
N ARG A 72 -3.44 16.31 -3.95
CA ARG A 72 -2.52 16.93 -4.90
C ARG A 72 -1.70 15.89 -5.67
N PHE A 73 -1.26 14.85 -4.98
CA PHE A 73 -0.51 13.76 -5.61
C PHE A 73 -1.38 13.02 -6.64
N ILE A 74 -2.63 12.71 -6.26
CA ILE A 74 -3.58 12.05 -7.16
C ILE A 74 -3.81 12.89 -8.42
N GLU A 75 -4.05 14.17 -8.25
CA GLU A 75 -4.27 15.09 -9.37
C GLU A 75 -3.04 15.21 -10.27
N ARG A 76 -1.87 15.38 -9.66
CA ARG A 76 -0.62 15.55 -10.38
C ARG A 76 -0.28 14.35 -11.24
N HIS A 77 -0.55 13.15 -10.75
CA HIS A 77 -0.22 11.90 -11.42
C HIS A 77 -1.40 11.26 -12.13
N GLU A 78 -2.55 11.94 -12.15
CA GLU A 78 -3.76 11.48 -12.84
C GLU A 78 -4.21 10.10 -12.38
N LEU A 79 -4.17 9.87 -11.07
CA LEU A 79 -4.52 8.58 -10.46
C LEU A 79 -6.00 8.57 -10.05
N ASN A 80 -6.87 8.86 -11.00
CA ASN A 80 -8.31 9.09 -10.76
C ASN A 80 -9.09 7.84 -10.38
N ASP A 81 -8.48 6.67 -10.54
CA ASP A 81 -9.12 5.40 -10.17
C ASP A 81 -9.02 5.11 -8.66
N PHE A 82 -8.19 5.86 -7.95
CA PHE A 82 -8.03 5.67 -6.52
C PHE A 82 -9.32 5.94 -5.77
N LYS A 83 -9.67 5.02 -4.86
CA LYS A 83 -10.80 5.16 -3.94
C LYS A 83 -10.36 4.74 -2.55
N MET A 84 -10.71 5.56 -1.55
CA MET A 84 -10.43 5.20 -0.16
C MET A 84 -11.26 4.00 0.23
N ASN A 85 -10.60 2.97 0.76
CA ASN A 85 -11.29 1.76 1.20
C ASN A 85 -12.11 2.06 2.46
N PRO A 86 -13.44 1.80 2.44
CA PRO A 86 -14.29 2.11 3.59
C PRO A 86 -14.00 1.25 4.81
N HIS A 87 -13.26 0.16 4.64
CA HIS A 87 -12.88 -0.73 5.74
C HIS A 87 -11.50 -0.43 6.30
N PHE A 88 -10.89 0.67 5.86
CA PHE A 88 -9.58 1.10 6.39
C PHE A 88 -9.70 1.47 7.89
N PRO A 89 -8.75 1.05 8.74
CA PRO A 89 -7.58 0.22 8.45
C PRO A 89 -7.91 -1.26 8.26
N VAL A 90 -7.19 -1.90 7.34
CA VAL A 90 -7.38 -3.30 6.97
C VAL A 90 -6.23 -4.14 7.51
N ILE A 91 -6.54 -5.32 7.99
CA ILE A 91 -5.51 -6.29 8.42
C ILE A 91 -4.96 -6.98 7.16
N SER A 92 -3.67 -6.79 6.90
CA SER A 92 -3.03 -7.24 5.66
C SER A 92 -2.15 -8.48 5.81
N LEU A 93 -2.12 -9.10 6.98
CA LEU A 93 -1.21 -10.22 7.25
C LEU A 93 -1.34 -11.35 6.24
N GLN A 94 -2.56 -11.75 5.92
CA GLN A 94 -2.80 -12.87 5.00
C GLN A 94 -2.34 -12.53 3.57
N ILE A 95 -2.65 -11.33 3.11
CA ILE A 95 -2.24 -10.93 1.75
C ILE A 95 -0.73 -10.70 1.66
N ILE A 96 -0.08 -10.29 2.73
CA ILE A 96 1.38 -10.20 2.76
C ILE A 96 2.01 -11.58 2.71
N ARG A 97 1.46 -12.54 3.42
CA ARG A 97 1.91 -13.94 3.30
C ARG A 97 1.72 -14.47 1.88
N GLY A 98 0.61 -14.12 1.26
CA GLY A 98 0.36 -14.44 -0.14
C GLY A 98 1.40 -13.82 -1.07
N ALA A 99 1.85 -12.60 -0.79
CA ALA A 99 2.89 -11.95 -1.57
C ALA A 99 4.22 -12.70 -1.47
N ILE A 100 4.58 -13.17 -0.29
CA ILE A 100 5.80 -13.95 -0.09
C ILE A 100 5.73 -15.26 -0.89
N ALA A 101 4.58 -15.93 -0.85
CA ALA A 101 4.37 -17.13 -1.64
C ALA A 101 4.45 -16.85 -3.14
N ALA A 102 3.87 -15.74 -3.58
CA ALA A 102 3.92 -15.31 -4.98
C ALA A 102 5.34 -15.01 -5.44
N GLU A 103 6.16 -14.45 -4.56
CA GLU A 103 7.58 -14.22 -4.85
C GLU A 103 8.33 -15.54 -5.07
N MET A 104 8.09 -16.51 -4.21
CA MET A 104 8.70 -17.83 -4.35
C MET A 104 8.32 -18.52 -5.65
N ASP A 105 7.11 -18.30 -6.14
CA ASP A 105 6.59 -18.89 -7.36
C ASP A 105 6.79 -18.01 -8.61
N GLY A 106 7.38 -16.83 -8.45
CA GLY A 106 7.80 -15.98 -9.58
C GLY A 106 6.75 -15.05 -10.16
N TYR A 107 5.64 -14.76 -9.44
CA TYR A 107 4.61 -13.86 -9.93
C TYR A 107 4.28 -12.72 -8.96
N LEU A 108 5.25 -12.26 -8.19
CA LEU A 108 5.04 -11.24 -7.17
C LEU A 108 4.46 -9.93 -7.72
N GLU A 109 5.03 -9.38 -8.80
CA GLU A 109 4.55 -8.10 -9.33
C GLU A 109 3.10 -8.15 -9.79
N ASP A 110 2.71 -9.23 -10.45
CA ASP A 110 1.33 -9.43 -10.88
C ASP A 110 0.38 -9.53 -9.68
N TYR A 111 0.80 -10.25 -8.66
CA TYR A 111 0.06 -10.36 -7.40
C TYR A 111 -0.13 -8.98 -6.75
N ILE A 112 0.95 -8.21 -6.64
CA ILE A 112 0.91 -6.87 -6.03
C ILE A 112 -0.05 -5.96 -6.78
N ASP A 113 0.06 -5.93 -8.09
CA ASP A 113 -0.79 -5.07 -8.91
C ASP A 113 -2.26 -5.40 -8.72
N LYS A 114 -2.61 -6.66 -8.77
CA LYS A 114 -4.00 -7.09 -8.61
C LYS A 114 -4.55 -6.81 -7.23
N VAL A 115 -3.79 -7.11 -6.19
CA VAL A 115 -4.26 -6.88 -4.80
C VAL A 115 -4.44 -5.39 -4.53
N LEU A 116 -3.49 -4.56 -4.95
CA LEU A 116 -3.60 -3.11 -4.75
C LEU A 116 -4.80 -2.52 -5.50
N VAL A 117 -5.06 -2.98 -6.71
CA VAL A 117 -6.24 -2.57 -7.47
C VAL A 117 -7.52 -2.97 -6.74
N HIS A 118 -7.60 -4.20 -6.25
CA HIS A 118 -8.78 -4.66 -5.53
C HIS A 118 -9.02 -3.88 -4.24
N MET A 119 -7.97 -3.46 -3.56
CA MET A 119 -8.10 -2.71 -2.30
C MET A 119 -8.41 -1.24 -2.48
N TRP A 120 -7.85 -0.59 -3.49
CA TRP A 120 -7.83 0.87 -3.58
C TRP A 120 -8.42 1.44 -4.87
N ASP A 121 -8.94 0.59 -5.73
CA ASP A 121 -9.57 0.99 -6.97
C ASP A 121 -10.96 0.34 -7.09
N CYS A 122 -11.00 -0.95 -7.34
CA CYS A 122 -12.27 -1.67 -7.49
C CYS A 122 -13.01 -1.90 -6.17
N LEU A 123 -12.31 -1.83 -5.05
CA LEU A 123 -12.83 -2.10 -3.71
C LEU A 123 -13.47 -3.49 -3.59
N LEU A 124 -12.97 -4.45 -4.37
CA LEU A 124 -13.44 -5.83 -4.30
C LEU A 124 -12.90 -6.55 -3.08
N TYR A 125 -11.75 -6.12 -2.57
CA TYR A 125 -11.19 -6.64 -1.33
C TYR A 125 -11.65 -5.77 -0.18
N THR A 126 -12.32 -6.41 0.78
CA THR A 126 -12.75 -5.74 2.01
C THR A 126 -11.88 -6.22 3.16
N SER A 127 -12.18 -5.75 4.37
CA SER A 127 -11.52 -6.27 5.56
C SER A 127 -11.66 -7.80 5.61
N PRO A 128 -10.57 -8.56 5.81
CA PRO A 128 -10.72 -10.00 5.96
C PRO A 128 -11.58 -10.30 7.17
N SER A 129 -12.66 -11.03 6.96
CA SER A 129 -13.46 -11.51 8.05
C SER A 129 -12.72 -12.64 8.76
N PRO A 130 -13.10 -12.99 9.98
CA PRO A 130 -12.52 -14.15 10.63
C PRO A 130 -12.67 -15.42 9.80
N ARG A 131 -13.76 -15.51 9.05
CA ARG A 131 -13.97 -16.63 8.13
C ARG A 131 -12.95 -16.62 7.01
N ASP A 132 -12.79 -15.48 6.34
CA ASP A 132 -11.84 -15.36 5.24
C ASP A 132 -10.42 -15.59 5.71
N GLY A 133 -10.09 -15.08 6.86
CA GLY A 133 -8.75 -15.22 7.42
C GLY A 133 -8.38 -16.65 7.76
N ARG A 134 -9.33 -17.51 8.09
CA ARG A 134 -9.04 -18.90 8.42
C ARG A 134 -9.11 -19.83 7.22
N GLU A 135 -9.66 -19.37 6.17
CA GLU A 135 -9.74 -20.11 4.92
C GLU A 135 -8.46 -20.01 4.12
#